data_00a09f5417ad43bbb8087b12c288283b
#
_entry.id   00a09f5417ad43bbb8087b12c288283b
#
_cell.length_a   1.000
_cell.length_b   1.000
_cell.length_c   1.000
_cell.angle_alpha   90.00
_cell.angle_beta   90.00
_cell.angle_gamma   90.00
#
_symmetry.space_group_name_H-M   'P 1'
#
loop_
_entity.id
_entity.type
_entity.pdbx_description
1 polymer ?
#
loop_
_entity_poly.entity_id
_entity_poly.type
_entity_poly.pdbx_seq_one_letter_code
_entity_poly.pdbx_strand_id
1 'polypeptide(L)'
;AIYVVSVIFTTIRSRIMVDVSQNIIYDIRKDLFEHLQELPFQYYDDRPHGKILIRVVNYVNSVSDMLSNGLINIVLEAFNLLFIIIFMFMVDVQMALVVLCGVPVLAVFMFWIKNKQRKAWQAVSNKNSNLNAYLQENIVGARITQIFAREDENAKIFNGLSKECRRTWNTAVRYSNLVWPGIDTISVFVR
;
A
#
# COMPACT_ATOMS: atom_id res chain seq x y z
N ALA A 1 -33.30 -2.27 -14.37
CA ALA A 1 -33.12 -0.86 -14.72
C ALA A 1 -32.07 -0.18 -13.84
N ILE A 2 -32.17 -0.21 -12.51
CA ILE A 2 -31.26 0.47 -11.57
C ILE A 2 -29.81 0.02 -11.76
N TYR A 3 -29.55 -1.30 -11.86
CA TYR A 3 -28.19 -1.83 -12.07
C TYR A 3 -27.54 -1.35 -13.37
N VAL A 4 -28.30 -1.24 -14.46
CA VAL A 4 -27.78 -0.75 -15.75
C VAL A 4 -27.37 0.72 -15.62
N VAL A 5 -28.19 1.53 -14.99
CA VAL A 5 -27.89 2.94 -14.72
C VAL A 5 -26.63 3.06 -13.84
N SER A 6 -26.52 2.27 -12.78
CA SER A 6 -25.35 2.24 -11.90
C SER A 6 -24.06 1.87 -12.66
N VAL A 7 -24.10 0.87 -13.54
CA VAL A 7 -22.95 0.48 -14.36
C VAL A 7 -22.53 1.62 -15.31
N ILE A 8 -23.48 2.29 -15.94
CA ILE A 8 -23.21 3.42 -16.83
C ILE A 8 -22.50 4.55 -16.06
N PHE A 9 -23.05 4.97 -14.91
CA PHE A 9 -22.46 6.01 -14.08
C PHE A 9 -21.07 5.62 -13.58
N THR A 10 -20.87 4.38 -13.15
CA THR A 10 -19.55 3.88 -12.71
C THR A 10 -18.53 3.91 -13.85
N THR A 11 -18.95 3.54 -15.06
CA THR A 11 -18.07 3.56 -16.23
C THR A 11 -17.68 4.98 -16.63
N ILE A 12 -18.65 5.91 -16.66
CA ILE A 12 -18.41 7.32 -16.95
C ILE A 12 -17.46 7.91 -15.90
N ARG A 13 -17.73 7.67 -14.62
CA ARG A 13 -16.87 8.09 -13.52
C ARG A 13 -15.44 7.59 -13.71
N SER A 14 -15.28 6.30 -14.00
CA SER A 14 -13.95 5.68 -14.16
C SER A 14 -13.17 6.33 -15.32
N ARG A 15 -13.83 6.61 -16.44
CA ARG A 15 -13.20 7.29 -17.58
C ARG A 15 -12.74 8.70 -17.23
N ILE A 16 -13.63 9.51 -16.65
CA ILE A 16 -13.29 10.88 -16.22
C ILE A 16 -12.11 10.86 -15.26
N MET A 17 -12.09 9.89 -14.34
CA MET A 17 -11.02 9.75 -13.37
C MET A 17 -9.67 9.44 -13.99
N VAL A 18 -9.64 8.52 -14.96
CA VAL A 18 -8.41 8.20 -15.69
C VAL A 18 -7.92 9.42 -16.46
N ASP A 19 -8.80 10.13 -17.17
CA ASP A 19 -8.42 11.31 -17.94
C ASP A 19 -7.86 12.42 -17.05
N VAL A 20 -8.51 12.74 -15.94
CA VAL A 20 -8.06 13.75 -14.99
C VAL A 20 -6.71 13.36 -14.38
N SER A 21 -6.56 12.11 -13.95
CA SER A 21 -5.31 11.61 -13.38
C SER A 21 -4.16 11.66 -14.37
N GLN A 22 -4.39 11.27 -15.62
CA GLN A 22 -3.35 11.30 -16.66
C GLN A 22 -2.95 12.74 -17.02
N ASN A 23 -3.88 13.68 -17.04
CA ASN A 23 -3.57 15.09 -17.26
C ASN A 23 -2.71 15.66 -16.13
N ILE A 24 -3.06 15.40 -14.86
CA ILE A 24 -2.25 15.81 -13.71
C ILE A 24 -0.84 15.23 -13.79
N ILE A 25 -0.70 13.97 -14.18
CA ILE A 25 0.59 13.31 -14.31
C ILE A 25 1.41 13.92 -15.45
N TYR A 26 0.76 14.22 -16.55
CA TYR A 26 1.41 14.91 -17.67
C TYR A 26 1.97 16.27 -17.23
N ASP A 27 1.18 17.06 -16.52
CA ASP A 27 1.61 18.35 -15.99
C ASP A 27 2.78 18.21 -15.01
N ILE A 28 2.67 17.29 -14.04
CA ILE A 28 3.76 17.00 -13.08
C ILE A 28 5.05 16.57 -13.80
N ARG A 29 4.96 15.71 -14.82
CA ARG A 29 6.14 15.27 -15.58
C ARG A 29 6.75 16.42 -16.36
N LYS A 30 5.94 17.26 -16.96
CA LYS A 30 6.39 18.44 -17.71
C LYS A 30 7.13 19.40 -16.78
N ASP A 31 6.49 19.82 -15.68
CA ASP A 31 7.08 20.73 -14.70
C ASP A 31 8.39 20.16 -14.10
N LEU A 32 8.39 18.86 -13.81
CA LEU A 32 9.57 18.18 -13.29
C LEU A 32 10.71 18.15 -14.31
N PHE A 33 10.38 17.91 -15.57
CA PHE A 33 11.37 17.90 -16.66
C PHE A 33 11.96 19.29 -16.91
N GLU A 34 11.11 20.34 -16.95
CA GLU A 34 11.55 21.72 -17.08
C GLU A 34 12.47 22.11 -15.91
N HIS A 35 12.05 21.81 -14.68
CA HIS A 35 12.86 22.07 -13.49
C HIS A 35 14.21 21.32 -13.50
N LEU A 36 14.24 20.08 -13.98
CA LEU A 36 15.50 19.33 -14.10
C LEU A 36 16.47 20.01 -15.07
N GLN A 37 16.00 20.65 -16.14
CA GLN A 37 16.87 21.34 -17.08
C GLN A 37 17.47 22.65 -16.53
N GLU A 38 16.83 23.24 -15.53
CA GLU A 38 17.32 24.46 -14.87
C GLU A 38 18.31 24.19 -13.73
N LEU A 39 18.47 22.93 -13.31
CA LEU A 39 19.35 22.57 -12.20
C LEU A 39 20.83 22.67 -12.60
N PRO A 40 21.70 23.16 -11.69
CA PRO A 40 23.13 23.28 -11.94
C PRO A 40 23.80 21.90 -12.14
N PHE A 41 24.89 21.85 -12.92
CA PHE A 41 25.63 20.62 -13.20
C PHE A 41 26.08 19.88 -11.94
N GLN A 42 26.40 20.59 -10.87
CA GLN A 42 26.79 20.02 -9.58
C GLN A 42 25.73 19.06 -9.01
N TYR A 43 24.44 19.32 -9.30
CA TYR A 43 23.35 18.43 -8.89
C TYR A 43 23.45 17.03 -9.54
N TYR A 44 23.92 16.99 -10.79
CA TYR A 44 24.06 15.76 -11.57
C TYR A 44 25.36 15.03 -11.25
N ASP A 45 26.42 15.75 -10.93
CA ASP A 45 27.72 15.16 -10.56
C ASP A 45 27.67 14.47 -9.21
N ASP A 46 26.93 15.03 -8.25
CA ASP A 46 26.82 14.50 -6.88
C ASP A 46 25.84 13.32 -6.76
N ARG A 47 25.09 12.99 -7.82
CA ARG A 47 24.00 12.01 -7.74
C ARG A 47 24.01 10.99 -8.87
N PRO A 48 23.88 9.68 -8.56
CA PRO A 48 23.77 8.65 -9.58
C PRO A 48 22.55 8.92 -10.49
N HIS A 49 22.76 8.96 -11.80
CA HIS A 49 21.70 9.23 -12.81
C HIS A 49 20.48 8.30 -12.64
N GLY A 50 20.72 7.04 -12.24
CA GLY A 50 19.63 6.08 -11.94
C GLY A 50 18.68 6.52 -10.82
N LYS A 51 19.17 7.23 -9.79
CA LYS A 51 18.32 7.78 -8.73
C LYS A 51 17.42 8.91 -9.22
N ILE A 52 17.91 9.74 -10.13
CA ILE A 52 17.14 10.82 -10.76
C ILE A 52 16.02 10.22 -11.59
N LEU A 53 16.36 9.23 -12.44
CA LEU A 53 15.38 8.53 -13.27
C LEU A 53 14.27 7.85 -12.45
N ILE A 54 14.61 7.17 -11.35
CA ILE A 54 13.63 6.56 -10.45
C ILE A 54 12.67 7.61 -9.88
N ARG A 55 13.15 8.80 -9.52
CA ARG A 55 12.31 9.87 -9.00
C ARG A 55 11.33 10.39 -10.05
N VAL A 56 11.82 10.62 -11.27
CA VAL A 56 11.02 11.16 -12.37
C VAL A 56 9.98 10.17 -12.87
N VAL A 57 10.30 8.89 -12.88
CA VAL A 57 9.39 7.86 -13.42
C VAL A 57 8.57 7.21 -12.32
N ASN A 58 9.21 6.60 -11.32
CA ASN A 58 8.50 5.76 -10.36
C ASN A 58 7.73 6.58 -9.31
N TYR A 59 8.28 7.70 -8.83
CA TYR A 59 7.56 8.51 -7.84
C TYR A 59 6.38 9.24 -8.45
N VAL A 60 6.49 9.71 -9.69
CA VAL A 60 5.35 10.30 -10.41
C VAL A 60 4.26 9.26 -10.64
N ASN A 61 4.62 8.03 -11.01
CA ASN A 61 3.65 6.94 -11.11
C ASN A 61 2.97 6.63 -9.75
N SER A 62 3.73 6.65 -8.66
CA SER A 62 3.15 6.45 -7.32
C SER A 62 2.18 7.57 -6.92
N VAL A 63 2.45 8.81 -7.31
CA VAL A 63 1.51 9.94 -7.15
C VAL A 63 0.26 9.72 -8.00
N SER A 64 0.42 9.22 -9.23
CA SER A 64 -0.68 8.81 -10.09
C SER A 64 -1.61 7.81 -9.42
N ASP A 65 -1.05 6.73 -8.92
CA ASP A 65 -1.82 5.66 -8.26
C ASP A 65 -2.54 6.18 -7.01
N MET A 66 -1.90 7.07 -6.26
CA MET A 66 -2.50 7.70 -5.09
C MET A 66 -3.68 8.61 -5.49
N LEU A 67 -3.56 9.40 -6.54
CA LEU A 67 -4.63 10.28 -7.02
C LEU A 67 -5.77 9.46 -7.64
N SER A 68 -5.44 8.52 -8.54
CA SER A 68 -6.45 7.76 -9.30
C SER A 68 -7.26 6.80 -8.42
N ASN A 69 -6.59 6.13 -7.48
CA ASN A 69 -7.19 5.05 -6.69
C ASN A 69 -7.34 5.37 -5.21
N GLY A 70 -6.60 6.36 -4.69
CA GLY A 70 -6.58 6.66 -3.26
C GLY A 70 -7.53 7.78 -2.87
N LEU A 71 -7.19 9.00 -3.23
CA LEU A 71 -7.84 10.21 -2.71
C LEU A 71 -9.30 10.30 -3.10
N ILE A 72 -9.63 9.93 -4.33
CA ILE A 72 -10.98 10.01 -4.84
C ILE A 72 -11.88 8.93 -4.27
N ASN A 73 -11.36 7.71 -4.11
CA ASN A 73 -12.11 6.67 -3.43
C ASN A 73 -12.44 7.08 -1.99
N ILE A 74 -11.51 7.73 -1.27
CA ILE A 74 -11.77 8.25 0.08
C ILE A 74 -12.93 9.26 0.07
N VAL A 75 -12.93 10.21 -0.86
CA VAL A 75 -14.01 11.20 -0.97
C VAL A 75 -15.35 10.53 -1.29
N LEU A 76 -15.36 9.61 -2.24
CA LEU A 76 -16.59 8.88 -2.62
C LEU A 76 -17.12 8.01 -1.49
N GLU A 77 -16.25 7.31 -0.78
CA GLU A 77 -16.66 6.50 0.38
C GLU A 77 -17.16 7.37 1.54
N ALA A 78 -16.58 8.57 1.73
CA ALA A 78 -17.09 9.52 2.71
C ALA A 78 -18.51 10.00 2.37
N PHE A 79 -18.78 10.33 1.10
CA PHE A 79 -20.14 10.65 0.66
C PHE A 79 -21.09 9.46 0.79
N ASN A 80 -20.67 8.28 0.39
CA ASN A 80 -21.46 7.06 0.52
C ASN A 80 -21.84 6.80 1.98
N LEU A 81 -20.88 6.89 2.87
CA LEU A 81 -21.10 6.74 4.32
C LEU A 81 -22.07 7.80 4.87
N LEU A 82 -21.93 9.04 4.43
CA LEU A 82 -22.82 10.14 4.82
C LEU A 82 -24.26 9.88 4.36
N PHE A 83 -24.46 9.44 3.11
CA PHE A 83 -25.79 9.08 2.60
C PHE A 83 -26.40 7.90 3.35
N ILE A 84 -25.61 6.87 3.66
CA ILE A 84 -26.07 5.71 4.43
C ILE A 84 -26.54 6.17 5.82
N ILE A 85 -25.79 7.01 6.51
CA ILE A 85 -26.15 7.52 7.83
C ILE A 85 -27.46 8.31 7.77
N ILE A 86 -27.58 9.25 6.81
CA ILE A 86 -28.81 10.04 6.62
C ILE A 86 -30.00 9.11 6.39
N PHE A 87 -29.85 8.15 5.48
CA PHE A 87 -30.93 7.23 5.13
C PHE A 87 -31.34 6.35 6.32
N MET A 88 -30.38 5.87 7.12
CA MET A 88 -30.67 5.13 8.35
C MET A 88 -31.51 5.93 9.34
N PHE A 89 -31.17 7.19 9.56
CA PHE A 89 -31.96 8.06 10.44
C PHE A 89 -33.36 8.36 9.89
N MET A 90 -33.54 8.37 8.58
CA MET A 90 -34.86 8.53 7.96
C MET A 90 -35.76 7.29 8.10
N VAL A 91 -35.18 6.12 8.16
CA VAL A 91 -35.93 4.84 8.24
C VAL A 91 -36.28 4.54 9.71
N ASP A 92 -35.30 4.49 10.61
CA ASP A 92 -35.51 4.22 12.03
C ASP A 92 -34.33 4.78 12.85
N VAL A 93 -34.68 5.74 13.71
CA VAL A 93 -33.70 6.41 14.58
C VAL A 93 -33.14 5.48 15.66
N GLN A 94 -33.94 4.54 16.19
CA GLN A 94 -33.48 3.61 17.24
C GLN A 94 -32.43 2.64 16.66
N MET A 95 -32.74 2.04 15.52
CA MET A 95 -31.82 1.17 14.79
C MET A 95 -30.54 1.89 14.39
N ALA A 96 -30.63 3.14 13.91
CA ALA A 96 -29.48 3.96 13.54
C ALA A 96 -28.54 4.19 14.74
N LEU A 97 -29.08 4.48 15.91
CA LEU A 97 -28.28 4.67 17.14
C LEU A 97 -27.58 3.40 17.59
N VAL A 98 -28.23 2.24 17.51
CA VAL A 98 -27.62 0.94 17.86
C VAL A 98 -26.41 0.66 16.95
N VAL A 99 -26.58 0.82 15.64
CA VAL A 99 -25.48 0.61 14.67
C VAL A 99 -24.35 1.61 14.89
N LEU A 100 -24.66 2.88 15.14
CA LEU A 100 -23.65 3.91 15.40
C LEU A 100 -22.88 3.64 16.71
N CYS A 101 -23.48 3.03 17.73
CA CYS A 101 -22.77 2.59 18.92
C CYS A 101 -21.74 1.48 18.64
N GLY A 102 -21.95 0.68 17.60
CA GLY A 102 -20.99 -0.34 17.16
C GLY A 102 -19.75 0.23 16.45
N VAL A 103 -19.88 1.39 15.79
CA VAL A 103 -18.79 2.00 15.04
C VAL A 103 -17.57 2.34 15.90
N PRO A 104 -17.66 2.96 17.08
CA PRO A 104 -16.52 3.18 17.96
C PRO A 104 -15.80 1.90 18.37
N VAL A 105 -16.53 0.83 18.63
CA VAL A 105 -15.96 -0.49 19.00
C VAL A 105 -15.12 -1.01 17.82
N LEU A 106 -15.66 -0.97 16.61
CA LEU A 106 -14.93 -1.33 15.40
C LEU A 106 -13.70 -0.44 15.21
N ALA A 107 -13.82 0.87 15.41
CA ALA A 107 -12.71 1.80 15.26
C ALA A 107 -11.56 1.48 16.22
N VAL A 108 -11.84 1.25 17.50
CA VAL A 108 -10.83 0.86 18.50
C VAL A 108 -10.16 -0.45 18.11
N PHE A 109 -10.92 -1.47 17.72
CA PHE A 109 -10.39 -2.74 17.24
C PHE A 109 -9.47 -2.55 16.04
N MET A 110 -9.89 -1.77 15.04
CA MET A 110 -9.12 -1.50 13.83
C MET A 110 -7.82 -0.73 14.13
N PHE A 111 -7.84 0.26 15.01
CA PHE A 111 -6.64 0.97 15.45
C PHE A 111 -5.64 0.03 16.15
N TRP A 112 -6.14 -0.83 17.02
CA TRP A 112 -5.30 -1.79 17.74
C TRP A 112 -4.62 -2.78 16.80
N ILE A 113 -5.40 -3.41 15.89
CA ILE A 113 -4.86 -4.41 14.95
C ILE A 113 -3.94 -3.79 13.90
N LYS A 114 -4.27 -2.59 13.40
CA LYS A 114 -3.45 -1.83 12.44
C LYS A 114 -2.05 -1.55 12.98
N ASN A 115 -1.92 -1.18 14.25
CA ASN A 115 -0.63 -0.94 14.88
C ASN A 115 0.20 -2.23 14.98
N LYS A 116 -0.40 -3.36 15.32
CA LYS A 116 0.27 -4.67 15.35
C LYS A 116 0.68 -5.12 13.95
N GLN A 117 -0.21 -4.98 12.98
CA GLN A 117 0.03 -5.31 11.58
C GLN A 117 1.18 -4.48 11.00
N ARG A 118 1.17 -3.16 11.24
CA ARG A 118 2.24 -2.26 10.77
C ARG A 118 3.62 -2.68 11.29
N LYS A 119 3.73 -2.96 12.59
CA LYS A 119 4.99 -3.44 13.20
C LYS A 119 5.45 -4.76 12.60
N ALA A 120 4.52 -5.69 12.39
CA ALA A 120 4.83 -6.99 11.79
C ALA A 120 5.33 -6.84 10.33
N TRP A 121 4.68 -6.00 9.52
CA TRP A 121 5.12 -5.72 8.14
C TRP A 121 6.44 -4.97 8.07
N GLN A 122 6.74 -4.08 9.02
CA GLN A 122 8.06 -3.47 9.14
C GLN A 122 9.14 -4.52 9.43
N ALA A 123 8.87 -5.48 10.31
CA ALA A 123 9.79 -6.58 10.58
C ALA A 123 10.03 -7.44 9.33
N VAL A 124 8.98 -7.73 8.54
CA VAL A 124 9.12 -8.42 7.24
C VAL A 124 10.00 -7.63 6.29
N SER A 125 9.75 -6.33 6.14
CA SER A 125 10.55 -5.45 5.28
C SER A 125 12.04 -5.46 5.66
N ASN A 126 12.34 -5.33 6.95
CA ASN A 126 13.72 -5.36 7.44
C ASN A 126 14.41 -6.70 7.17
N LYS A 127 13.72 -7.83 7.42
CA LYS A 127 14.30 -9.17 7.18
C LYS A 127 14.46 -9.43 5.67
N ASN A 128 13.54 -8.98 4.84
CA ASN A 128 13.69 -9.06 3.38
C ASN A 128 14.87 -8.21 2.87
N SER A 129 15.06 -7.01 3.42
CA SER A 129 16.20 -6.16 3.06
C SER A 129 17.53 -6.83 3.40
N ASN A 130 17.63 -7.47 4.57
CA ASN A 130 18.84 -8.22 4.98
C ASN A 130 19.09 -9.43 4.05
N LEU A 131 18.04 -10.17 3.71
CA LEU A 131 18.15 -11.29 2.77
C LEU A 131 18.61 -10.83 1.38
N ASN A 132 18.03 -9.73 0.88
CA ASN A 132 18.39 -9.17 -0.42
C ASN A 132 19.83 -8.65 -0.44
N ALA A 133 20.28 -7.98 0.63
CA ALA A 133 21.66 -7.53 0.76
C ALA A 133 22.62 -8.72 0.72
N TYR A 134 22.32 -9.77 1.48
CA TYR A 134 23.10 -11.01 1.47
C TYR A 134 23.16 -11.68 0.10
N LEU A 135 22.01 -11.75 -0.60
CA LEU A 135 21.96 -12.28 -1.97
C LEU A 135 22.79 -11.46 -2.94
N GLN A 136 22.69 -10.14 -2.88
CA GLN A 136 23.47 -9.23 -3.73
C GLN A 136 24.97 -9.41 -3.51
N GLU A 137 25.42 -9.49 -2.25
CA GLU A 137 26.81 -9.71 -1.91
C GLU A 137 27.31 -11.05 -2.43
N ASN A 138 26.53 -12.13 -2.23
CA ASN A 138 26.91 -13.46 -2.69
C ASN A 138 26.89 -13.62 -4.21
N ILE A 139 25.98 -12.95 -4.93
CA ILE A 139 25.97 -12.95 -6.39
C ILE A 139 27.22 -12.26 -6.94
N VAL A 140 27.55 -11.09 -6.39
CA VAL A 140 28.78 -10.36 -6.78
C VAL A 140 30.05 -11.14 -6.39
N GLY A 141 30.05 -11.77 -5.21
CA GLY A 141 31.15 -12.58 -4.69
C GLY A 141 31.14 -14.06 -5.11
N ALA A 142 30.25 -14.49 -6.00
CA ALA A 142 30.08 -15.92 -6.34
C ALA A 142 31.38 -16.60 -6.78
N ARG A 143 32.20 -15.90 -7.57
CA ARG A 143 33.50 -16.41 -8.03
C ARG A 143 34.46 -16.67 -6.85
N ILE A 144 34.44 -15.81 -5.85
CA ILE A 144 35.28 -15.95 -4.64
C ILE A 144 34.80 -17.13 -3.82
N THR A 145 33.47 -17.27 -3.66
CA THR A 145 32.87 -18.42 -2.95
C THR A 145 33.30 -19.75 -3.58
N GLN A 146 33.28 -19.84 -4.92
CA GLN A 146 33.69 -21.05 -5.66
C GLN A 146 35.19 -21.32 -5.51
N ILE A 147 36.06 -20.30 -5.58
CA ILE A 147 37.52 -20.48 -5.42
C ILE A 147 37.86 -21.05 -4.03
N PHE A 148 37.13 -20.63 -3.00
CA PHE A 148 37.35 -21.07 -1.61
C PHE A 148 36.47 -22.26 -1.19
N ALA A 149 35.66 -22.84 -2.11
CA ALA A 149 34.76 -23.96 -1.88
C ALA A 149 33.87 -23.76 -0.63
N ARG A 150 33.27 -22.54 -0.48
CA ARG A 150 32.41 -22.18 0.66
C ARG A 150 30.91 -22.19 0.34
N GLU A 151 30.48 -22.91 -0.68
CA GLU A 151 29.09 -22.96 -1.13
C GLU A 151 28.15 -23.48 -0.03
N ASP A 152 28.56 -24.54 0.67
CA ASP A 152 27.77 -25.15 1.74
C ASP A 152 27.56 -24.21 2.92
N GLU A 153 28.56 -23.41 3.28
CA GLU A 153 28.47 -22.45 4.36
C GLU A 153 27.53 -21.30 3.98
N ASN A 154 27.67 -20.76 2.78
CA ASN A 154 26.78 -19.76 2.24
C ASN A 154 25.33 -20.25 2.15
N ALA A 155 25.11 -21.47 1.73
CA ALA A 155 23.81 -22.11 1.71
C ALA A 155 23.18 -22.22 3.12
N LYS A 156 23.96 -22.55 4.13
CA LYS A 156 23.49 -22.59 5.54
C LYS A 156 23.05 -21.22 6.02
N ILE A 157 23.86 -20.18 5.77
CA ILE A 157 23.53 -18.80 6.14
C ILE A 157 22.25 -18.34 5.43
N PHE A 158 22.16 -18.56 4.11
CA PHE A 158 20.97 -18.23 3.32
C PHE A 158 19.72 -18.91 3.85
N ASN A 159 19.81 -20.23 4.17
CA ASN A 159 18.71 -20.98 4.76
C ASN A 159 18.28 -20.41 6.12
N GLY A 160 19.21 -19.93 6.92
CA GLY A 160 18.95 -19.25 8.19
C GLY A 160 18.13 -17.96 7.98
N LEU A 161 18.62 -17.07 7.11
CA LEU A 161 17.95 -15.80 6.77
C LEU A 161 16.57 -16.03 6.15
N SER A 162 16.46 -17.00 5.24
CA SER A 162 15.19 -17.38 4.60
C SER A 162 14.18 -17.91 5.61
N LYS A 163 14.61 -18.72 6.60
CA LYS A 163 13.73 -19.17 7.70
C LYS A 163 13.23 -18.02 8.56
N GLU A 164 14.08 -17.02 8.83
CA GLU A 164 13.67 -15.82 9.56
C GLU A 164 12.65 -15.00 8.78
N CYS A 165 12.87 -14.79 7.48
CA CYS A 165 11.91 -14.13 6.61
C CYS A 165 10.57 -14.85 6.63
N ARG A 166 10.56 -16.18 6.51
CA ARG A 166 9.33 -16.98 6.56
C ARG A 166 8.61 -16.85 7.91
N ARG A 167 9.33 -16.82 9.04
CA ARG A 167 8.72 -16.65 10.38
C ARG A 167 8.06 -15.28 10.54
N THR A 168 8.75 -14.23 10.14
CA THR A 168 8.22 -12.85 10.20
C THR A 168 7.03 -12.67 9.25
N TRP A 169 7.10 -13.23 8.06
CA TRP A 169 6.01 -13.25 7.09
C TRP A 169 4.76 -13.92 7.66
N ASN A 170 4.90 -15.12 8.21
CA ASN A 170 3.79 -15.85 8.81
C ASN A 170 3.14 -15.07 9.97
N THR A 171 3.95 -14.35 10.76
CA THR A 171 3.44 -13.50 11.83
C THR A 171 2.64 -12.30 11.27
N ALA A 172 3.14 -11.64 10.23
CA ALA A 172 2.45 -10.53 9.59
C ALA A 172 1.12 -10.97 8.95
N VAL A 173 1.13 -12.11 8.26
CA VAL A 173 -0.08 -12.69 7.65
C VAL A 173 -1.12 -13.09 8.71
N ARG A 174 -0.69 -13.63 9.87
CA ARG A 174 -1.62 -13.92 10.97
C ARG A 174 -2.36 -12.66 11.44
N TYR A 175 -1.66 -11.53 11.64
CA TYR A 175 -2.33 -10.27 11.99
C TYR A 175 -3.22 -9.75 10.86
N SER A 176 -2.82 -9.91 9.61
CA SER A 176 -3.66 -9.52 8.46
C SER A 176 -4.94 -10.37 8.38
N ASN A 177 -4.82 -11.67 8.60
CA ASN A 177 -5.96 -12.59 8.53
C ASN A 177 -6.93 -12.46 9.72
N LEU A 178 -6.53 -11.82 10.83
CA LEU A 178 -7.43 -11.53 11.95
C LEU A 178 -8.40 -10.38 11.68
N VAL A 179 -8.14 -9.55 10.67
CA VAL A 179 -8.98 -8.38 10.37
C VAL A 179 -10.40 -8.78 10.01
N TRP A 180 -10.56 -9.65 9.01
CA TRP A 180 -11.88 -10.05 8.52
C TRP A 180 -12.73 -10.78 9.56
N PRO A 181 -12.25 -11.84 10.22
CA PRO A 181 -13.02 -12.50 11.27
C PRO A 181 -13.36 -11.58 12.46
N GLY A 182 -12.47 -10.62 12.77
CA GLY A 182 -12.72 -9.65 13.82
C GLY A 182 -13.85 -8.69 13.47
N ILE A 183 -13.87 -8.17 12.23
CA ILE A 183 -14.96 -7.33 11.73
C ILE A 183 -16.28 -8.12 11.73
N ASP A 184 -16.27 -9.34 11.19
CA ASP A 184 -17.47 -10.19 11.12
C ASP A 184 -18.04 -10.48 12.50
N THR A 185 -17.18 -10.84 13.47
CA THR A 185 -17.61 -11.12 14.84
C THR A 185 -18.30 -9.90 15.48
N ILE A 186 -17.68 -8.70 15.36
CA ILE A 186 -18.27 -7.47 15.92
C ILE A 186 -19.56 -7.12 15.18
N SER A 187 -19.62 -7.31 13.87
CA SER A 187 -20.83 -7.05 13.07
C SER A 187 -22.00 -7.95 13.45
N VAL A 188 -21.75 -9.21 13.81
CA VAL A 188 -22.78 -10.13 14.29
C VAL A 188 -23.35 -9.68 15.65
N PHE A 189 -22.52 -9.13 16.54
CA PHE A 189 -22.99 -8.62 17.83
C PHE A 189 -23.80 -7.32 17.73
N VAL A 190 -23.61 -6.55 16.68
CA VAL A 190 -24.36 -5.29 16.44
C VAL A 190 -25.65 -5.54 15.65
N ARG A 191 -25.82 -6.69 15.04
CA ARG A 191 -26.99 -7.08 14.24
C ARG A 191 -28.10 -7.71 15.06
#